data_118774b6503d8295a86b6c6a40ddb257
#
_entry.id   118774b6503d8295a86b6c6a40ddb257
#
_cell.length_a   1.000
_cell.length_b   1.000
_cell.length_c   1.000
_cell.angle_alpha   90.00
_cell.angle_beta   90.00
_cell.angle_gamma   90.00
#
_symmetry.space_group_name_H-M   'P 1'
#
loop_
_entity.id
_entity.type
_entity.pdbx_description
1 polymer ?
#
loop_
_entity_poly.entity_id
_entity_poly.type
_entity_poly.pdbx_seq_one_letter_code
_entity_poly.pdbx_strand_id
1 'polypeptide(L)'
;MKLRTALLGAVAVAGFASAALAERGADGHVNVLYWQAPSILNPYLSSGTKDVEAASLILEGLAGFNEKGEVMARLAVEVPTVANGGISEDLTQITWKLQPGLVWSDGTPVTSADAKFTYEYCTHPEGGCAQAARYEGIASIETPDAETVVITFVAPKPNPYQAFVGGTSPILQAAQFANCLGAAASSCNEQNFKPIGTGPFIVKDFKVNDVVELEANPNYRDAAKPAFASMTVKGGGDAVAAARAVMETGEFDYAWNTQINPEMQAQMSAAGKGVLLNGFGTLVERIEMNMTDPSPALAEGERSTTKHPHPILSDIKVRKALSMAIDRQALVDIGYGSAGRASCNLVPAPEMFASPNTDCIAQDMDGAKALLEEAGWTDSDGDGIRDKDGKKLSMVYQTSTNPVRQDFQVIIKAWWNELGVEVELKNIDASVFFGGDAGSPDTFQKFYSDVEMYANNFDGTDPEPYLAQYLCDKIPGPDNQWQGENINRFCDPAYDALVAELAKTSDMAERGKIAIRLNEMLTKDSYVVVPLVDRGRLSAASNTLGGVVLNTWDTELWNAQDWFRVK
;
A
#
# COMPACT_ATOMS: atom_id res chain seq x y z
N MET A 1 -77.35 -5.62 51.42
CA MET A 1 -75.90 -5.61 51.69
C MET A 1 -75.18 -5.67 50.36
N LYS A 2 -74.70 -4.53 49.82
CA LYS A 2 -74.08 -4.40 48.50
C LYS A 2 -72.58 -4.20 48.71
N LEU A 3 -71.75 -5.19 48.34
CA LEU A 3 -70.31 -5.07 48.28
C LEU A 3 -69.93 -4.20 47.05
N ARG A 4 -69.12 -3.18 47.26
CA ARG A 4 -68.50 -2.39 46.21
C ARG A 4 -67.05 -2.88 46.11
N THR A 5 -66.68 -3.45 44.95
CA THR A 5 -65.31 -3.81 44.59
C THR A 5 -64.65 -2.58 43.99
N ALA A 6 -63.55 -2.11 44.57
CA ALA A 6 -62.72 -1.04 44.04
C ALA A 6 -61.62 -1.66 43.16
N LEU A 7 -61.56 -1.32 41.86
CA LEU A 7 -60.43 -1.62 40.97
C LEU A 7 -59.34 -0.53 41.15
N LEU A 8 -58.17 -0.94 41.61
CA LEU A 8 -56.96 -0.12 41.53
C LEU A 8 -56.32 -0.36 40.14
N GLY A 9 -56.31 0.67 39.32
CA GLY A 9 -55.56 0.69 38.05
C GLY A 9 -54.10 1.03 38.32
N ALA A 10 -53.20 0.09 38.04
CA ALA A 10 -51.76 0.33 38.01
C ALA A 10 -51.38 0.97 36.65
N VAL A 11 -50.95 2.21 36.67
CA VAL A 11 -50.37 2.88 35.52
C VAL A 11 -48.90 2.45 35.44
N ALA A 12 -48.57 1.59 34.48
CA ALA A 12 -47.17 1.26 34.12
C ALA A 12 -46.58 2.44 33.33
N VAL A 13 -45.70 3.21 33.94
CA VAL A 13 -44.85 4.18 33.26
C VAL A 13 -43.75 3.38 32.53
N ALA A 14 -43.92 3.19 31.22
CA ALA A 14 -42.88 2.70 30.37
C ALA A 14 -41.80 3.82 30.23
N GLY A 15 -40.72 3.70 30.98
CA GLY A 15 -39.54 4.52 30.80
C GLY A 15 -38.92 4.18 29.45
N PHE A 16 -39.05 5.05 28.46
CA PHE A 16 -38.20 5.04 27.28
C PHE A 16 -36.81 5.37 27.75
N ALA A 17 -35.94 4.37 27.86
CA ALA A 17 -34.50 4.56 27.92
C ALA A 17 -34.11 5.17 26.57
N SER A 18 -33.89 6.48 26.52
CA SER A 18 -33.19 7.13 25.40
C SER A 18 -31.85 6.49 25.33
N ALA A 19 -31.56 5.71 24.28
CA ALA A 19 -30.20 5.37 23.94
C ALA A 19 -29.48 6.71 23.76
N ALA A 20 -28.60 7.06 24.70
CA ALA A 20 -27.73 8.22 24.56
C ALA A 20 -26.90 7.92 23.30
N LEU A 21 -27.10 8.70 22.24
CA LEU A 21 -26.22 8.68 21.09
C LEU A 21 -24.82 8.98 21.63
N ALA A 22 -23.85 8.16 21.25
CA ALA A 22 -22.45 8.42 21.61
C ALA A 22 -22.12 9.85 21.13
N GLU A 23 -21.60 10.66 22.01
CA GLU A 23 -21.21 12.03 21.69
C GLU A 23 -19.80 11.99 21.08
N ARG A 24 -19.58 12.74 19.99
CA ARG A 24 -18.25 12.86 19.37
C ARG A 24 -17.21 13.21 20.42
N GLY A 25 -16.08 12.48 20.42
CA GLY A 25 -14.97 12.72 21.34
C GLY A 25 -15.17 12.19 22.77
N ALA A 26 -16.30 11.51 23.07
CA ALA A 26 -16.59 11.05 24.43
C ALA A 26 -15.58 10.05 25.00
N ASP A 27 -14.88 9.31 24.15
CA ASP A 27 -13.90 8.28 24.55
C ASP A 27 -12.47 8.82 24.71
N GLY A 28 -12.30 10.15 24.61
CA GLY A 28 -11.04 10.84 24.91
C GLY A 28 -9.98 10.64 23.82
N HIS A 29 -8.87 10.01 24.17
CA HIS A 29 -7.69 9.90 23.31
C HIS A 29 -7.39 8.46 22.91
N VAL A 30 -6.89 8.24 21.68
CA VAL A 30 -6.38 6.95 21.19
C VAL A 30 -4.94 7.10 20.70
N ASN A 31 -4.08 6.14 21.09
CA ASN A 31 -2.66 6.10 20.71
C ASN A 31 -2.41 5.00 19.69
N VAL A 32 -1.94 5.38 18.52
CA VAL A 32 -1.54 4.48 17.43
C VAL A 32 -0.03 4.53 17.26
N LEU A 33 0.61 3.40 17.14
CA LEU A 33 2.05 3.29 16.99
C LEU A 33 2.41 2.72 15.61
N TYR A 34 3.26 3.47 14.89
CA TYR A 34 3.84 3.06 13.62
C TYR A 34 5.34 2.87 13.80
N TRP A 35 5.88 1.69 13.50
CA TRP A 35 7.33 1.53 13.48
C TRP A 35 7.97 2.26 12.28
N GLN A 36 7.21 2.48 11.22
CA GLN A 36 7.56 3.31 10.07
C GLN A 36 6.87 4.67 10.22
N ALA A 37 7.58 5.67 10.71
CA ALA A 37 7.00 7.00 10.91
C ALA A 37 6.49 7.62 9.59
N PRO A 38 5.30 8.27 9.60
CA PRO A 38 4.84 9.03 8.44
C PRO A 38 5.80 10.15 8.06
N SER A 39 6.04 10.31 6.76
CA SER A 39 6.92 11.35 6.21
C SER A 39 6.16 12.49 5.53
N ILE A 40 4.92 12.22 5.11
CA ILE A 40 4.04 13.15 4.42
C ILE A 40 2.57 12.72 4.63
N LEU A 41 1.62 13.65 4.51
CA LEU A 41 0.19 13.35 4.61
C LEU A 41 -0.55 13.62 3.29
N ASN A 42 0.20 13.79 2.20
CA ASN A 42 -0.31 13.83 0.84
C ASN A 42 0.06 12.52 0.12
N PRO A 43 -0.87 11.57 -0.06
CA PRO A 43 -0.57 10.25 -0.63
C PRO A 43 -0.19 10.31 -2.12
N TYR A 44 -0.44 11.42 -2.80
CA TYR A 44 -0.03 11.60 -4.19
C TYR A 44 1.48 11.82 -4.37
N LEU A 45 2.19 12.15 -3.29
CA LEU A 45 3.63 12.37 -3.31
C LEU A 45 4.40 11.30 -2.52
N SER A 46 3.77 10.15 -2.26
CA SER A 46 4.42 9.01 -1.61
C SER A 46 3.85 7.68 -2.10
N SER A 47 4.72 6.72 -2.35
CA SER A 47 4.35 5.31 -2.56
C SER A 47 4.39 4.50 -1.26
N GLY A 48 4.73 5.12 -0.13
CA GLY A 48 4.85 4.46 1.17
C GLY A 48 3.49 4.20 1.82
N THR A 49 3.14 2.93 2.06
CA THR A 49 1.87 2.55 2.71
C THR A 49 1.65 3.29 4.04
N LYS A 50 2.72 3.53 4.82
CA LYS A 50 2.66 4.28 6.08
C LYS A 50 2.07 5.69 5.93
N ASP A 51 2.37 6.36 4.82
CA ASP A 51 1.90 7.71 4.53
C ASP A 51 0.44 7.69 4.07
N VAL A 52 0.08 6.73 3.22
CA VAL A 52 -1.30 6.50 2.77
C VAL A 52 -2.22 6.17 3.96
N GLU A 53 -1.79 5.26 4.82
CA GLU A 53 -2.53 4.89 6.04
C GLU A 53 -2.77 6.09 6.96
N ALA A 54 -1.74 6.90 7.22
CA ALA A 54 -1.89 8.09 8.07
C ALA A 54 -2.79 9.15 7.39
N ALA A 55 -2.65 9.34 6.08
CA ALA A 55 -3.47 10.29 5.31
C ALA A 55 -4.95 9.89 5.28
N SER A 56 -5.29 8.59 5.31
CA SER A 56 -6.67 8.10 5.27
C SER A 56 -7.52 8.49 6.48
N LEU A 57 -6.89 8.91 7.58
CA LEU A 57 -7.59 9.49 8.75
C LEU A 57 -8.13 10.90 8.48
N ILE A 58 -7.60 11.59 7.46
CA ILE A 58 -7.84 13.00 7.15
C ILE A 58 -8.51 13.17 5.80
N LEU A 59 -8.03 12.46 4.78
CA LEU A 59 -8.46 12.56 3.39
C LEU A 59 -9.33 11.35 3.01
N GLU A 60 -10.38 11.60 2.22
CA GLU A 60 -11.28 10.56 1.74
C GLU A 60 -11.50 10.67 0.23
N GLY A 61 -11.80 9.51 -0.40
CA GLY A 61 -12.25 9.43 -1.78
C GLY A 61 -13.78 9.45 -1.90
N LEU A 62 -14.27 9.33 -3.13
CA LEU A 62 -15.70 9.15 -3.42
C LEU A 62 -16.22 7.83 -2.86
N ALA A 63 -15.38 6.80 -2.90
CA ALA A 63 -15.64 5.47 -2.38
C ALA A 63 -14.35 4.86 -1.81
N GLY A 64 -14.45 3.68 -1.21
CA GLY A 64 -13.35 2.85 -0.74
C GLY A 64 -13.73 1.39 -0.80
N PHE A 65 -12.91 0.50 -0.26
CA PHE A 65 -13.21 -0.93 -0.15
C PHE A 65 -13.48 -1.30 1.31
N ASN A 66 -14.45 -2.19 1.54
CA ASN A 66 -14.71 -2.76 2.86
C ASN A 66 -13.79 -3.98 3.13
N GLU A 67 -13.94 -4.59 4.30
CA GLU A 67 -13.14 -5.76 4.71
C GLU A 67 -13.38 -7.02 3.86
N LYS A 68 -14.38 -6.98 2.96
CA LYS A 68 -14.67 -8.06 2.00
C LYS A 68 -14.17 -7.75 0.59
N GLY A 69 -13.59 -6.56 0.38
CA GLY A 69 -13.16 -6.10 -0.94
C GLY A 69 -14.29 -5.53 -1.81
N GLU A 70 -15.47 -5.29 -1.23
CA GLU A 70 -16.59 -4.67 -1.95
C GLU A 70 -16.43 -3.15 -1.94
N VAL A 71 -16.70 -2.51 -3.08
CA VAL A 71 -16.70 -1.04 -3.17
C VAL A 71 -17.82 -0.47 -2.32
N MET A 72 -17.50 0.48 -1.46
CA MET A 72 -18.46 1.18 -0.60
C MET A 72 -18.37 2.69 -0.79
N ALA A 73 -19.52 3.37 -0.87
CA ALA A 73 -19.59 4.82 -0.98
C ALA A 73 -19.04 5.51 0.30
N ARG A 74 -18.27 6.59 0.13
CA ARG A 74 -17.78 7.46 1.21
C ARG A 74 -18.30 8.88 1.05
N LEU A 75 -17.74 9.68 0.14
CA LEU A 75 -18.26 11.02 -0.19
C LEU A 75 -19.38 10.95 -1.22
N ALA A 76 -19.50 9.85 -1.97
CA ALA A 76 -20.58 9.62 -2.90
C ALA A 76 -21.88 9.19 -2.18
N VAL A 77 -23.03 9.49 -2.80
CA VAL A 77 -24.36 9.05 -2.33
C VAL A 77 -24.46 7.52 -2.40
N GLU A 78 -23.99 6.94 -3.49
CA GLU A 78 -24.01 5.50 -3.77
C GLU A 78 -22.86 5.11 -4.70
N VAL A 79 -22.58 3.83 -4.80
CA VAL A 79 -21.62 3.29 -5.78
C VAL A 79 -22.30 3.26 -7.16
N PRO A 80 -21.74 3.93 -8.18
CA PRO A 80 -22.23 3.86 -9.54
C PRO A 80 -22.13 2.46 -10.11
N THR A 81 -23.17 2.00 -10.78
CA THR A 81 -23.19 0.71 -11.47
C THR A 81 -23.92 0.87 -12.82
N VAL A 82 -23.79 -0.12 -13.70
CA VAL A 82 -24.63 -0.15 -14.92
C VAL A 82 -26.12 -0.24 -14.55
N ALA A 83 -26.45 -1.00 -13.50
CA ALA A 83 -27.84 -1.23 -13.08
C ALA A 83 -28.52 0.04 -12.55
N ASN A 84 -27.81 0.95 -11.87
CA ASN A 84 -28.37 2.23 -11.40
C ASN A 84 -28.13 3.39 -12.38
N GLY A 85 -27.58 3.11 -13.57
CA GLY A 85 -27.26 4.11 -14.59
C GLY A 85 -26.06 5.00 -14.30
N GLY A 86 -25.32 4.73 -13.22
CA GLY A 86 -24.11 5.46 -12.85
C GLY A 86 -22.89 5.08 -13.72
N ILE A 87 -22.94 3.93 -14.41
CA ILE A 87 -21.97 3.53 -15.42
C ILE A 87 -22.73 3.36 -16.74
N SER A 88 -22.19 3.91 -17.85
CA SER A 88 -22.78 3.75 -19.18
C SER A 88 -22.74 2.29 -19.65
N GLU A 89 -23.71 1.87 -20.46
CA GLU A 89 -23.79 0.49 -20.97
C GLU A 89 -22.56 0.07 -21.78
N ASP A 90 -21.91 1.03 -22.44
CA ASP A 90 -20.69 0.81 -23.22
C ASP A 90 -19.41 0.89 -22.36
N LEU A 91 -19.55 1.07 -21.04
CA LEU A 91 -18.47 1.16 -20.06
C LEU A 91 -17.47 2.30 -20.31
N THR A 92 -17.86 3.31 -21.09
CA THR A 92 -16.97 4.45 -21.39
C THR A 92 -17.13 5.62 -20.43
N GLN A 93 -18.11 5.58 -19.51
CA GLN A 93 -18.37 6.67 -18.60
C GLN A 93 -18.82 6.16 -17.23
N ILE A 94 -18.33 6.81 -16.16
CA ILE A 94 -18.84 6.67 -14.78
C ILE A 94 -19.25 8.03 -14.24
N THR A 95 -20.40 8.09 -13.61
CA THR A 95 -20.97 9.31 -12.99
C THR A 95 -21.11 9.12 -11.49
N TRP A 96 -20.39 9.92 -10.72
CA TRP A 96 -20.48 9.97 -9.28
C TRP A 96 -21.36 11.14 -8.85
N LYS A 97 -22.11 10.94 -7.77
CA LYS A 97 -22.91 11.99 -7.09
C LYS A 97 -22.39 12.17 -5.68
N LEU A 98 -21.95 13.36 -5.34
CA LEU A 98 -21.56 13.72 -3.98
C LEU A 98 -22.79 13.74 -3.05
N GLN A 99 -22.59 13.35 -1.79
CA GLN A 99 -23.60 13.55 -0.76
C GLN A 99 -23.92 15.05 -0.61
N PRO A 100 -25.18 15.44 -0.43
CA PRO A 100 -25.52 16.84 -0.26
C PRO A 100 -24.99 17.40 1.07
N GLY A 101 -24.54 18.65 1.05
CA GLY A 101 -24.11 19.36 2.25
C GLY A 101 -22.75 18.93 2.82
N LEU A 102 -21.93 18.20 2.06
CA LEU A 102 -20.56 17.90 2.45
C LEU A 102 -19.74 19.19 2.60
N VAL A 103 -18.96 19.24 3.67
CA VAL A 103 -18.00 20.32 3.92
C VAL A 103 -16.63 19.76 4.25
N TRP A 104 -15.62 20.51 3.90
CA TRP A 104 -14.24 20.30 4.35
C TRP A 104 -14.11 20.59 5.85
N SER A 105 -13.02 20.19 6.45
CA SER A 105 -12.75 20.42 7.87
C SER A 105 -12.67 21.91 8.27
N ASP A 106 -12.42 22.79 7.30
CA ASP A 106 -12.47 24.26 7.48
C ASP A 106 -13.88 24.86 7.34
N GLY A 107 -14.88 24.03 7.05
CA GLY A 107 -16.29 24.43 6.86
C GLY A 107 -16.65 24.90 5.46
N THR A 108 -15.71 24.95 4.52
CA THR A 108 -16.01 25.28 3.12
C THR A 108 -16.68 24.10 2.41
N PRO A 109 -17.55 24.34 1.41
CA PRO A 109 -18.24 23.26 0.70
C PRO A 109 -17.27 22.35 -0.08
N VAL A 110 -17.51 21.04 -0.04
CA VAL A 110 -16.92 20.07 -0.97
C VAL A 110 -17.71 20.10 -2.27
N THR A 111 -17.01 20.19 -3.39
CA THR A 111 -17.66 20.24 -4.71
C THR A 111 -16.99 19.28 -5.70
N SER A 112 -17.70 18.99 -6.78
CA SER A 112 -17.17 18.20 -7.90
C SER A 112 -15.89 18.79 -8.52
N ALA A 113 -15.70 20.13 -8.41
CA ALA A 113 -14.50 20.82 -8.87
C ALA A 113 -13.24 20.36 -8.13
N ASP A 114 -13.35 19.93 -6.87
CA ASP A 114 -12.23 19.40 -6.09
C ASP A 114 -11.73 18.06 -6.68
N ALA A 115 -12.64 17.21 -7.15
CA ALA A 115 -12.29 15.97 -7.84
C ALA A 115 -11.58 16.24 -9.17
N LYS A 116 -12.09 17.20 -9.97
CA LYS A 116 -11.44 17.62 -11.21
C LYS A 116 -10.05 18.19 -10.95
N PHE A 117 -9.91 19.05 -9.95
CA PHE A 117 -8.61 19.60 -9.54
C PHE A 117 -7.63 18.50 -9.15
N THR A 118 -8.09 17.50 -8.37
CA THR A 118 -7.25 16.38 -7.93
C THR A 118 -6.73 15.56 -9.11
N TYR A 119 -7.57 15.33 -10.13
CA TYR A 119 -7.14 14.73 -11.39
C TYR A 119 -6.06 15.55 -12.08
N GLU A 120 -6.28 16.86 -12.24
CA GLU A 120 -5.32 17.80 -12.85
C GLU A 120 -4.00 17.85 -12.05
N TYR A 121 -4.07 17.77 -10.72
CA TYR A 121 -2.92 17.71 -9.82
C TYR A 121 -2.07 16.47 -10.08
N CYS A 122 -2.70 15.27 -10.08
CA CYS A 122 -1.96 14.02 -10.23
C CYS A 122 -1.49 13.77 -11.67
N THR A 123 -2.20 14.25 -12.68
CA THR A 123 -1.83 14.03 -14.10
C THR A 123 -0.94 15.12 -14.67
N HIS A 124 -0.56 16.12 -13.87
CA HIS A 124 0.36 17.18 -14.33
C HIS A 124 1.74 16.58 -14.64
N PRO A 125 2.30 16.82 -15.85
CA PRO A 125 3.55 16.18 -16.28
C PRO A 125 4.76 16.42 -15.35
N GLU A 126 4.78 17.56 -14.67
CA GLU A 126 5.85 17.94 -13.75
C GLU A 126 5.50 17.68 -12.28
N GLY A 127 4.35 17.06 -11.99
CA GLY A 127 3.82 16.92 -10.62
C GLY A 127 4.48 15.82 -9.80
N GLY A 128 5.05 14.81 -10.43
CA GLY A 128 5.66 13.67 -9.75
C GLY A 128 4.65 12.85 -8.91
N CYS A 129 3.46 12.57 -9.46
CA CYS A 129 2.43 11.84 -8.73
C CYS A 129 2.74 10.35 -8.64
N ALA A 130 2.85 9.85 -7.42
CA ALA A 130 3.10 8.44 -7.12
C ALA A 130 1.88 7.52 -7.39
N GLN A 131 0.71 8.08 -7.67
CA GLN A 131 -0.54 7.36 -7.89
C GLN A 131 -1.06 7.55 -9.34
N ALA A 132 -0.20 7.93 -10.27
CA ALA A 132 -0.56 8.29 -11.65
C ALA A 132 -1.31 7.16 -12.38
N ALA A 133 -0.96 5.90 -12.14
CA ALA A 133 -1.60 4.73 -12.75
C ALA A 133 -3.11 4.65 -12.49
N ARG A 134 -3.60 5.23 -11.39
CA ARG A 134 -5.04 5.23 -11.06
C ARG A 134 -5.88 6.11 -11.97
N TYR A 135 -5.25 7.02 -12.68
CA TYR A 135 -5.88 7.96 -13.61
C TYR A 135 -5.68 7.56 -15.08
N GLU A 136 -5.08 6.42 -15.32
CA GLU A 136 -4.85 5.88 -16.66
C GLU A 136 -6.15 5.66 -17.44
N GLY A 137 -6.14 6.04 -18.72
CA GLY A 137 -7.26 5.86 -19.62
C GLY A 137 -8.41 6.84 -19.42
N ILE A 138 -8.28 7.85 -18.56
CA ILE A 138 -9.27 8.93 -18.43
C ILE A 138 -9.07 9.94 -19.58
N ALA A 139 -10.13 10.16 -20.35
CA ALA A 139 -10.15 11.14 -21.44
C ALA A 139 -10.52 12.55 -20.91
N SER A 140 -11.50 12.61 -19.99
CA SER A 140 -11.93 13.87 -19.37
C SER A 140 -12.62 13.65 -18.03
N ILE A 141 -12.59 14.68 -17.19
CA ILE A 141 -13.46 14.81 -16.01
C ILE A 141 -14.28 16.09 -16.15
N GLU A 142 -15.60 15.92 -16.14
CA GLU A 142 -16.55 17.01 -16.22
C GLU A 142 -17.31 17.17 -14.92
N THR A 143 -17.63 18.41 -14.58
CA THR A 143 -18.33 18.79 -13.35
C THR A 143 -19.52 19.68 -13.72
N PRO A 144 -20.62 19.08 -14.26
CA PRO A 144 -21.76 19.84 -14.77
C PRO A 144 -22.51 20.63 -13.71
N ASP A 145 -22.39 20.23 -12.46
CA ASP A 145 -22.90 20.92 -11.27
C ASP A 145 -21.99 20.67 -10.07
N ALA A 146 -22.26 21.29 -8.93
CA ALA A 146 -21.41 21.20 -7.73
C ALA A 146 -21.33 19.79 -7.11
N GLU A 147 -22.24 18.89 -7.43
CA GLU A 147 -22.34 17.57 -6.81
C GLU A 147 -22.06 16.42 -7.80
N THR A 148 -21.88 16.71 -9.09
CA THR A 148 -21.73 15.68 -10.12
C THR A 148 -20.32 15.64 -10.70
N VAL A 149 -19.68 14.47 -10.64
CA VAL A 149 -18.39 14.17 -11.29
C VAL A 149 -18.64 13.13 -12.37
N VAL A 150 -18.38 13.50 -13.62
CA VAL A 150 -18.49 12.61 -14.79
C VAL A 150 -17.09 12.32 -15.29
N ILE A 151 -16.69 11.06 -15.25
CA ILE A 151 -15.40 10.60 -15.78
C ILE A 151 -15.67 9.87 -17.09
N THR A 152 -15.07 10.34 -18.17
CA THR A 152 -15.12 9.69 -19.49
C THR A 152 -13.78 9.01 -19.77
N PHE A 153 -13.80 7.77 -20.21
CA PHE A 153 -12.62 6.98 -20.53
C PHE A 153 -12.35 6.99 -22.04
N VAL A 154 -11.07 6.84 -22.43
CA VAL A 154 -10.65 6.73 -23.84
C VAL A 154 -11.13 5.44 -24.54
N ALA A 155 -11.50 4.43 -23.74
CA ALA A 155 -12.01 3.13 -24.18
C ALA A 155 -12.91 2.56 -23.07
N PRO A 156 -13.71 1.50 -23.34
CA PRO A 156 -14.46 0.81 -22.30
C PRO A 156 -13.57 0.42 -21.14
N LYS A 157 -13.99 0.78 -19.89
CA LYS A 157 -13.27 0.51 -18.64
C LYS A 157 -14.12 -0.44 -17.78
N PRO A 158 -13.85 -1.75 -17.80
CA PRO A 158 -14.64 -2.75 -17.07
C PRO A 158 -14.59 -2.58 -15.55
N ASN A 159 -13.45 -2.15 -15.00
CA ASN A 159 -13.30 -1.77 -13.60
C ASN A 159 -13.01 -0.25 -13.49
N PRO A 160 -14.03 0.59 -13.39
CA PRO A 160 -13.87 2.06 -13.36
C PRO A 160 -13.61 2.60 -11.96
N TYR A 161 -13.46 1.75 -10.93
CA TYR A 161 -13.30 2.13 -9.52
C TYR A 161 -11.84 2.31 -9.12
N GLN A 162 -11.11 3.15 -9.84
CA GLN A 162 -9.70 3.45 -9.59
C GLN A 162 -9.49 4.90 -9.14
N ALA A 163 -9.90 5.85 -9.97
CA ALA A 163 -9.83 7.26 -9.61
C ALA A 163 -10.81 7.59 -8.47
N PHE A 164 -10.32 8.24 -7.45
CA PHE A 164 -11.07 8.67 -6.26
C PHE A 164 -11.64 7.53 -5.40
N VAL A 165 -11.07 6.33 -5.49
CA VAL A 165 -11.48 5.15 -4.71
C VAL A 165 -10.30 4.58 -3.93
N GLY A 166 -10.51 4.31 -2.63
CA GLY A 166 -9.48 3.83 -1.70
C GLY A 166 -8.58 4.94 -1.14
N GLY A 167 -7.77 4.56 -0.16
CA GLY A 167 -6.88 5.48 0.55
C GLY A 167 -5.75 6.09 -0.29
N THR A 168 -5.42 5.46 -1.42
CA THR A 168 -4.39 5.95 -2.35
C THR A 168 -4.91 7.00 -3.34
N SER A 169 -6.23 7.20 -3.43
CA SER A 169 -6.83 8.15 -4.38
C SER A 169 -7.91 9.05 -3.72
N PRO A 170 -7.59 9.77 -2.63
CA PRO A 170 -8.53 10.69 -2.00
C PRO A 170 -8.72 11.95 -2.83
N ILE A 171 -9.73 12.77 -2.49
CA ILE A 171 -9.93 14.09 -3.08
C ILE A 171 -9.15 15.13 -2.28
N LEU A 172 -8.45 16.03 -2.97
CA LEU A 172 -7.77 17.20 -2.40
C LEU A 172 -8.66 18.43 -2.49
N GLN A 173 -8.59 19.32 -1.49
CA GLN A 173 -9.26 20.61 -1.54
C GLN A 173 -8.57 21.53 -2.56
N ALA A 174 -9.27 21.86 -3.64
CA ALA A 174 -8.73 22.68 -4.73
C ALA A 174 -8.23 24.06 -4.24
N ALA A 175 -8.93 24.68 -3.31
CA ALA A 175 -8.56 25.99 -2.78
C ALA A 175 -7.25 25.97 -2.01
N GLN A 176 -6.99 24.92 -1.22
CA GLN A 176 -5.75 24.77 -0.46
C GLN A 176 -4.56 24.48 -1.36
N PHE A 177 -4.73 23.65 -2.38
CA PHE A 177 -3.67 23.18 -3.25
C PHE A 177 -3.52 23.99 -4.55
N ALA A 178 -4.28 25.09 -4.72
CA ALA A 178 -4.31 25.86 -5.97
C ALA A 178 -2.93 26.29 -6.51
N ASN A 179 -1.98 26.56 -5.63
CA ASN A 179 -0.61 26.97 -5.97
C ASN A 179 0.41 25.81 -5.94
N CYS A 180 -0.06 24.56 -5.81
CA CYS A 180 0.76 23.36 -5.64
C CYS A 180 0.74 22.45 -6.88
N LEU A 181 0.42 22.98 -8.07
CA LEU A 181 0.40 22.21 -9.30
C LEU A 181 1.80 22.06 -9.91
N GLY A 182 2.02 20.92 -10.57
CA GLY A 182 3.25 20.65 -11.31
C GLY A 182 4.48 20.63 -10.42
N ALA A 183 5.57 21.25 -10.84
CA ALA A 183 6.84 21.27 -10.12
C ALA A 183 6.74 21.88 -8.70
N ALA A 184 5.69 22.64 -8.39
CA ALA A 184 5.46 23.20 -7.07
C ALA A 184 4.93 22.14 -6.06
N ALA A 185 4.39 21.03 -6.52
CA ALA A 185 3.72 20.04 -5.68
C ALA A 185 4.60 19.57 -4.50
N SER A 186 5.83 19.18 -4.75
CA SER A 186 6.77 18.67 -3.74
C SER A 186 7.24 19.73 -2.75
N SER A 187 7.16 21.02 -3.08
CA SER A 187 7.58 22.13 -2.23
C SER A 187 6.45 22.75 -1.38
N CYS A 188 5.21 22.32 -1.58
CA CYS A 188 4.04 22.77 -0.81
C CYS A 188 3.97 22.12 0.57
N ASN A 189 4.98 22.30 1.41
CA ASN A 189 5.11 21.59 2.67
C ASN A 189 3.93 21.80 3.63
N GLU A 190 3.36 23.01 3.69
CA GLU A 190 2.22 23.29 4.56
C GLU A 190 1.00 22.43 4.16
N GLN A 191 0.67 22.38 2.87
CA GLN A 191 -0.44 21.60 2.34
C GLN A 191 -0.18 20.10 2.45
N ASN A 192 1.03 19.68 2.12
CA ASN A 192 1.43 18.28 2.15
C ASN A 192 1.50 17.71 3.57
N PHE A 193 1.74 18.56 4.58
CA PHE A 193 1.86 18.12 5.98
C PHE A 193 0.59 18.37 6.80
N LYS A 194 -0.26 19.31 6.39
CA LYS A 194 -1.53 19.62 7.05
C LYS A 194 -2.67 19.77 6.02
N PRO A 195 -2.99 18.70 5.28
CA PRO A 195 -4.07 18.77 4.33
C PRO A 195 -5.41 19.01 5.02
N ILE A 196 -6.24 19.88 4.42
CA ILE A 196 -7.64 20.04 4.78
C ILE A 196 -8.39 18.87 4.16
N GLY A 197 -9.08 18.08 4.98
CA GLY A 197 -9.76 16.87 4.53
C GLY A 197 -11.22 16.81 4.96
N THR A 198 -11.89 15.73 4.57
CA THR A 198 -13.27 15.40 4.94
C THR A 198 -13.34 14.28 5.97
N GLY A 199 -12.20 13.67 6.28
CA GLY A 199 -12.09 12.51 7.17
C GLY A 199 -12.46 12.80 8.63
N PRO A 200 -12.49 11.74 9.46
CA PRO A 200 -12.92 11.84 10.87
C PRO A 200 -11.98 12.68 11.74
N PHE A 201 -10.75 12.92 11.31
CA PHE A 201 -9.76 13.69 12.06
C PHE A 201 -9.17 14.82 11.24
N ILE A 202 -8.63 15.83 11.94
CA ILE A 202 -7.88 16.96 11.38
C ILE A 202 -6.47 16.98 11.98
N VAL A 203 -5.49 17.49 11.21
CA VAL A 203 -4.12 17.60 11.68
C VAL A 203 -3.97 18.78 12.62
N LYS A 204 -3.66 18.50 13.89
CA LYS A 204 -3.26 19.51 14.87
C LYS A 204 -1.78 19.89 14.71
N ASP A 205 -0.92 18.87 14.70
CA ASP A 205 0.53 19.02 14.50
C ASP A 205 1.10 17.82 13.76
N PHE A 206 2.15 18.05 12.98
CA PHE A 206 2.89 17.00 12.30
C PHE A 206 4.37 17.27 12.37
N LYS A 207 5.09 16.35 12.99
CA LYS A 207 6.56 16.30 12.99
C LYS A 207 6.98 15.16 12.07
N VAL A 208 7.51 15.52 10.92
CA VAL A 208 7.95 14.58 9.88
C VAL A 208 8.86 13.51 10.47
N ASN A 209 8.59 12.25 10.13
CA ASN A 209 9.32 11.09 10.63
C ASN A 209 9.27 10.90 12.16
N ASP A 210 8.28 11.46 12.85
CA ASP A 210 8.12 11.32 14.31
C ASP A 210 6.66 11.10 14.71
N VAL A 211 5.80 12.12 14.61
CA VAL A 211 4.44 12.05 15.16
C VAL A 211 3.44 12.89 14.38
N VAL A 212 2.23 12.35 14.21
CA VAL A 212 1.05 13.08 13.76
C VAL A 212 0.08 13.21 14.94
N GLU A 213 -0.19 14.44 15.35
CA GLU A 213 -1.22 14.75 16.36
C GLU A 213 -2.51 15.14 15.64
N LEU A 214 -3.59 14.45 15.95
CA LEU A 214 -4.90 14.63 15.32
C LEU A 214 -5.96 15.01 16.35
N GLU A 215 -6.94 15.81 15.92
CA GLU A 215 -8.15 16.13 16.68
C GLU A 215 -9.38 15.69 15.88
N ALA A 216 -10.47 15.35 16.56
CA ALA A 216 -11.73 15.02 15.91
C ALA A 216 -12.18 16.17 14.99
N ASN A 217 -12.53 15.85 13.75
CA ASN A 217 -13.03 16.83 12.79
C ASN A 217 -14.43 17.33 13.23
N PRO A 218 -14.59 18.61 13.62
CA PRO A 218 -15.88 19.13 14.06
C PRO A 218 -16.94 19.13 12.94
N ASN A 219 -16.47 19.14 11.69
CA ASN A 219 -17.30 19.17 10.49
C ASN A 219 -17.46 17.78 9.84
N TYR A 220 -17.05 16.71 10.54
CA TYR A 220 -17.26 15.37 10.01
C TYR A 220 -18.75 15.07 9.84
N ARG A 221 -19.13 14.49 8.70
CA ARG A 221 -20.53 14.30 8.27
C ARG A 221 -21.42 13.53 9.24
N ASP A 222 -20.84 12.59 10.03
CA ASP A 222 -21.54 11.93 11.12
C ASP A 222 -21.28 12.67 12.43
N ALA A 223 -22.30 13.31 12.98
CA ALA A 223 -22.16 14.14 14.18
C ALA A 223 -21.79 13.34 15.45
N ALA A 224 -22.03 12.03 15.46
CA ALA A 224 -21.67 11.13 16.57
C ALA A 224 -20.23 10.60 16.49
N LYS A 225 -19.54 10.81 15.36
CA LYS A 225 -18.21 10.25 15.08
C LYS A 225 -17.16 11.32 14.85
N PRO A 226 -15.87 11.00 15.09
CA PRO A 226 -15.39 9.78 15.75
C PRO A 226 -15.69 9.80 17.26
N ALA A 227 -15.67 8.61 17.91
CA ALA A 227 -15.86 8.53 19.35
C ALA A 227 -14.66 9.09 20.13
N PHE A 228 -13.46 9.05 19.56
CA PHE A 228 -12.26 9.66 20.15
C PHE A 228 -12.18 11.16 19.85
N ALA A 229 -11.86 11.97 20.86
CA ALA A 229 -11.63 13.41 20.71
C ALA A 229 -10.31 13.73 19.99
N SER A 230 -9.34 12.86 20.11
CA SER A 230 -8.01 13.03 19.52
C SER A 230 -7.32 11.69 19.31
N MET A 231 -6.35 11.70 18.39
CA MET A 231 -5.50 10.54 18.07
C MET A 231 -4.06 11.00 17.93
N THR A 232 -3.14 10.21 18.48
CA THR A 232 -1.71 10.34 18.18
C THR A 232 -1.29 9.16 17.31
N VAL A 233 -0.70 9.44 16.15
CA VAL A 233 0.03 8.45 15.35
C VAL A 233 1.50 8.68 15.59
N LYS A 234 2.08 7.92 16.52
CA LYS A 234 3.50 8.00 16.87
C LYS A 234 4.32 7.08 15.98
N GLY A 235 5.34 7.64 15.37
CA GLY A 235 6.27 6.90 14.54
C GLY A 235 7.57 6.55 15.22
N GLY A 236 8.38 5.72 14.54
CA GLY A 236 9.71 5.35 14.94
C GLY A 236 9.80 4.10 15.82
N GLY A 237 11.03 3.65 16.05
CA GLY A 237 11.32 2.39 16.74
C GLY A 237 11.36 1.20 15.76
N ASP A 238 10.92 0.04 16.23
CA ASP A 238 10.84 -1.19 15.44
C ASP A 238 9.50 -1.89 15.65
N ALA A 239 9.18 -2.86 14.77
CA ALA A 239 7.93 -3.58 14.79
C ALA A 239 7.72 -4.40 16.09
N VAL A 240 8.80 -4.92 16.67
CA VAL A 240 8.76 -5.70 17.92
C VAL A 240 8.41 -4.79 19.09
N ALA A 241 9.07 -3.63 19.19
CA ALA A 241 8.78 -2.64 20.22
C ALA A 241 7.34 -2.12 20.11
N ALA A 242 6.85 -1.88 18.88
CA ALA A 242 5.47 -1.46 18.62
C ALA A 242 4.45 -2.50 19.06
N ALA A 243 4.63 -3.78 18.70
CA ALA A 243 3.76 -4.86 19.13
C ALA A 243 3.76 -5.02 20.65
N ARG A 244 4.94 -4.95 21.29
CA ARG A 244 5.11 -5.05 22.74
C ARG A 244 4.38 -3.93 23.48
N ALA A 245 4.42 -2.71 22.96
CA ALA A 245 3.75 -1.54 23.54
C ALA A 245 2.22 -1.73 23.63
N VAL A 246 1.62 -2.48 22.73
CA VAL A 246 0.19 -2.84 22.76
C VAL A 246 -0.05 -4.12 23.54
N MET A 247 0.69 -5.19 23.23
CA MET A 247 0.38 -6.56 23.68
C MET A 247 0.87 -6.86 25.09
N GLU A 248 1.99 -6.26 25.54
CA GLU A 248 2.60 -6.55 26.84
C GLU A 248 2.46 -5.38 27.83
N THR A 249 2.77 -4.13 27.40
CA THR A 249 2.74 -2.98 28.34
C THR A 249 1.38 -2.31 28.39
N GLY A 250 0.63 -2.28 27.28
CA GLY A 250 -0.65 -1.60 27.17
C GLY A 250 -0.53 -0.06 27.13
N GLU A 251 0.63 0.46 26.72
CA GLU A 251 0.87 1.90 26.59
C GLU A 251 0.21 2.50 25.34
N PHE A 252 0.04 1.67 24.31
CA PHE A 252 -0.60 2.03 23.06
C PHE A 252 -1.85 1.19 22.80
N ASP A 253 -2.77 1.75 22.02
CA ASP A 253 -4.06 1.12 21.71
C ASP A 253 -4.00 0.26 20.44
N TYR A 254 -3.21 0.68 19.47
CA TYR A 254 -3.04 -0.01 18.18
C TYR A 254 -1.59 0.09 17.71
N ALA A 255 -1.06 -1.00 17.20
CA ALA A 255 0.24 -1.04 16.52
C ALA A 255 0.05 -1.55 15.09
N TRP A 256 0.34 -0.67 14.13
CA TRP A 256 0.21 -0.94 12.71
C TRP A 256 1.38 -1.76 12.16
N ASN A 257 1.05 -2.74 11.30
CA ASN A 257 2.01 -3.50 10.49
C ASN A 257 3.14 -4.14 11.33
N THR A 258 2.77 -4.84 12.39
CA THR A 258 3.70 -5.48 13.33
C THR A 258 4.32 -6.74 12.74
N GLN A 259 5.37 -6.59 11.94
CA GLN A 259 6.13 -7.71 11.42
C GLN A 259 7.02 -8.29 12.51
N ILE A 260 6.53 -9.33 13.17
CA ILE A 260 7.21 -10.05 14.26
C ILE A 260 7.19 -11.55 13.99
N ASN A 261 8.26 -12.22 14.35
CA ASN A 261 8.40 -13.66 14.13
C ASN A 261 7.42 -14.49 15.00
N PRO A 262 7.16 -15.77 14.67
CA PRO A 262 6.17 -16.60 15.37
C PRO A 262 6.42 -16.79 16.86
N GLU A 263 7.69 -16.87 17.30
CA GLU A 263 8.05 -17.00 18.71
C GLU A 263 7.61 -15.77 19.51
N MET A 264 7.89 -14.58 18.99
CA MET A 264 7.46 -13.32 19.60
C MET A 264 5.94 -13.15 19.59
N GLN A 265 5.25 -13.59 18.51
CA GLN A 265 3.79 -13.58 18.45
C GLN A 265 3.20 -14.40 19.61
N ALA A 266 3.71 -15.61 19.85
CA ALA A 266 3.26 -16.48 20.94
C ALA A 266 3.55 -15.86 22.32
N GLN A 267 4.76 -15.33 22.53
CA GLN A 267 5.17 -14.69 23.78
C GLN A 267 4.27 -13.48 24.11
N MET A 268 4.06 -12.58 23.16
CA MET A 268 3.28 -11.37 23.36
C MET A 268 1.80 -11.67 23.58
N SER A 269 1.24 -12.66 22.87
CA SER A 269 -0.14 -13.09 23.05
C SER A 269 -0.41 -13.65 24.45
N ALA A 270 0.59 -14.28 25.07
CA ALA A 270 0.48 -14.81 26.43
C ALA A 270 0.35 -13.70 27.51
N ALA A 271 0.76 -12.48 27.24
CA ALA A 271 0.61 -11.34 28.16
C ALA A 271 -0.85 -10.87 28.31
N GLY A 272 -1.72 -11.14 27.33
CA GLY A 272 -3.18 -10.99 27.42
C GLY A 272 -3.69 -9.55 27.46
N LYS A 273 -2.91 -8.51 27.09
CA LYS A 273 -3.36 -7.12 27.07
C LYS A 273 -3.94 -6.67 25.73
N GLY A 274 -3.67 -7.41 24.67
CA GLY A 274 -4.14 -7.15 23.32
C GLY A 274 -4.29 -8.42 22.51
N VAL A 275 -4.71 -8.24 21.26
CA VAL A 275 -4.87 -9.31 20.27
C VAL A 275 -4.09 -8.98 19.01
N LEU A 276 -3.55 -10.01 18.36
CA LEU A 276 -3.00 -9.87 17.00
C LEU A 276 -4.14 -10.00 16.00
N LEU A 277 -4.17 -9.07 15.08
CA LEU A 277 -5.08 -9.05 13.93
C LEU A 277 -4.29 -9.52 12.71
N ASN A 278 -4.75 -10.58 12.06
CA ASN A 278 -4.12 -11.11 10.85
C ASN A 278 -5.15 -11.32 9.75
N GLY A 279 -4.83 -10.91 8.52
CA GLY A 279 -5.67 -11.09 7.34
C GLY A 279 -4.84 -11.18 6.08
N PHE A 280 -5.11 -12.20 5.23
CA PHE A 280 -4.49 -12.32 3.91
C PHE A 280 -5.25 -11.47 2.88
N GLY A 281 -4.51 -10.85 1.98
CA GLY A 281 -5.01 -10.02 0.90
C GLY A 281 -4.02 -10.01 -0.26
N THR A 282 -3.58 -8.83 -0.64
CA THR A 282 -2.71 -8.62 -1.81
C THR A 282 -1.24 -8.40 -1.46
N LEU A 283 -0.86 -8.50 -0.18
CA LEU A 283 0.46 -8.13 0.33
C LEU A 283 1.49 -9.24 0.13
N VAL A 284 2.53 -8.94 -0.64
CA VAL A 284 3.60 -9.91 -0.97
C VAL A 284 4.97 -9.36 -0.58
N GLU A 285 5.72 -10.11 0.23
CA GLU A 285 7.15 -9.91 0.47
C GLU A 285 7.92 -10.44 -0.74
N ARG A 286 8.80 -9.64 -1.32
CA ARG A 286 9.48 -9.95 -2.57
C ARG A 286 10.84 -9.29 -2.69
N ILE A 287 11.65 -9.80 -3.61
CA ILE A 287 12.87 -9.15 -4.08
C ILE A 287 12.59 -8.55 -5.46
N GLU A 288 12.96 -7.28 -5.65
CA GLU A 288 13.01 -6.60 -6.94
C GLU A 288 14.46 -6.67 -7.47
N MET A 289 14.62 -7.00 -8.75
CA MET A 289 15.91 -7.06 -9.44
C MET A 289 16.10 -5.77 -10.24
N ASN A 290 17.16 -5.02 -10.01
CA ASN A 290 17.46 -3.82 -10.79
C ASN A 290 17.94 -4.19 -12.19
N MET A 291 17.23 -3.78 -13.22
CA MET A 291 17.59 -4.04 -14.60
C MET A 291 18.62 -3.06 -15.15
N THR A 292 19.03 -2.07 -14.33
CA THR A 292 19.96 -1.00 -14.73
C THR A 292 21.15 -0.92 -13.79
N ASP A 293 22.25 -0.37 -14.25
CA ASP A 293 23.52 -0.31 -13.51
C ASP A 293 23.44 0.70 -12.33
N PRO A 294 23.54 0.23 -11.07
CA PRO A 294 23.52 1.08 -9.89
C PRO A 294 24.92 1.60 -9.52
N SER A 295 25.94 1.40 -10.35
CA SER A 295 27.34 1.70 -10.02
C SER A 295 27.56 3.16 -9.63
N PRO A 296 28.23 3.44 -8.51
CA PRO A 296 28.61 4.79 -8.11
C PRO A 296 29.66 5.43 -9.04
N ALA A 297 30.22 4.68 -10.00
CA ALA A 297 31.10 5.21 -11.03
C ALA A 297 30.35 5.98 -12.12
N LEU A 298 29.02 5.79 -12.23
CA LEU A 298 28.17 6.54 -13.14
C LEU A 298 27.81 7.91 -12.54
N ALA A 299 27.54 8.89 -13.39
CA ALA A 299 26.98 10.16 -12.93
C ALA A 299 25.62 9.93 -12.24
N GLU A 300 25.28 10.74 -11.22
CA GLU A 300 24.06 10.57 -10.43
C GLU A 300 22.79 10.55 -11.30
N GLY A 301 22.69 11.41 -12.31
CA GLY A 301 21.56 11.44 -13.25
C GLY A 301 21.54 10.33 -14.30
N GLU A 302 22.52 9.40 -14.28
CA GLU A 302 22.60 8.23 -15.18
C GLU A 302 22.57 6.91 -14.43
N ARG A 303 22.91 6.94 -13.13
CA ARG A 303 22.91 5.79 -12.24
C ARG A 303 21.48 5.25 -12.11
N SER A 304 21.31 3.95 -12.18
CA SER A 304 20.00 3.26 -12.15
C SER A 304 18.99 3.83 -13.15
N THR A 305 19.44 4.17 -14.35
CA THR A 305 18.59 4.58 -15.48
C THR A 305 18.72 3.61 -16.65
N THR A 306 17.73 3.62 -17.54
CA THR A 306 17.70 2.74 -18.72
C THR A 306 18.82 2.98 -19.72
N LYS A 307 19.64 4.03 -19.55
CA LYS A 307 20.84 4.28 -20.35
C LYS A 307 21.92 3.21 -20.18
N HIS A 308 21.99 2.60 -18.99
CA HIS A 308 23.01 1.63 -18.61
C HIS A 308 22.36 0.34 -18.12
N PRO A 309 22.26 -0.70 -18.98
CA PRO A 309 21.78 -2.03 -18.54
C PRO A 309 22.66 -2.61 -17.43
N HIS A 310 22.04 -3.34 -16.52
CA HIS A 310 22.75 -3.95 -15.39
C HIS A 310 23.81 -4.96 -15.87
N PRO A 311 25.07 -4.87 -15.44
CA PRO A 311 26.15 -5.71 -15.96
C PRO A 311 26.02 -7.21 -15.61
N ILE A 312 25.26 -7.56 -14.58
CA ILE A 312 25.04 -8.92 -14.08
C ILE A 312 23.58 -9.34 -14.29
N LEU A 313 22.64 -8.56 -13.76
CA LEU A 313 21.23 -8.91 -13.73
C LEU A 313 20.50 -8.72 -15.07
N SER A 314 21.13 -8.20 -16.11
CA SER A 314 20.61 -8.26 -17.48
C SER A 314 20.48 -9.71 -17.99
N ASP A 315 21.29 -10.65 -17.47
CA ASP A 315 21.18 -12.06 -17.82
C ASP A 315 20.06 -12.73 -17.01
N ILE A 316 19.03 -13.21 -17.70
CA ILE A 316 17.91 -13.91 -17.08
C ILE A 316 18.33 -15.18 -16.33
N LYS A 317 19.39 -15.87 -16.78
CA LYS A 317 19.87 -17.08 -16.12
C LYS A 317 20.38 -16.78 -14.72
N VAL A 318 21.02 -15.62 -14.54
CA VAL A 318 21.47 -15.16 -13.22
C VAL A 318 20.27 -14.88 -12.31
N ARG A 319 19.29 -14.10 -12.78
CA ARG A 319 18.08 -13.81 -11.99
C ARG A 319 17.33 -15.08 -11.60
N LYS A 320 17.18 -16.01 -12.54
CA LYS A 320 16.54 -17.32 -12.31
C LYS A 320 17.32 -18.14 -11.29
N ALA A 321 18.64 -18.23 -11.41
CA ALA A 321 19.49 -18.97 -10.46
C ALA A 321 19.36 -18.41 -9.04
N LEU A 322 19.39 -17.08 -8.88
CA LEU A 322 19.18 -16.41 -7.59
C LEU A 322 17.82 -16.76 -6.98
N SER A 323 16.74 -16.81 -7.79
CA SER A 323 15.40 -17.21 -7.32
C SER A 323 15.33 -18.69 -6.92
N MET A 324 15.95 -19.59 -7.71
CA MET A 324 15.97 -21.05 -7.45
C MET A 324 16.70 -21.42 -6.15
N ALA A 325 17.68 -20.61 -5.75
CA ALA A 325 18.45 -20.82 -4.52
C ALA A 325 17.68 -20.47 -3.22
N ILE A 326 16.47 -19.95 -3.30
CA ILE A 326 15.71 -19.48 -2.13
C ILE A 326 14.74 -20.57 -1.66
N ASP A 327 14.86 -20.99 -0.38
CA ASP A 327 13.86 -21.80 0.32
C ASP A 327 12.77 -20.89 0.92
N ARG A 328 11.66 -20.77 0.22
CA ARG A 328 10.55 -19.89 0.62
C ARG A 328 9.79 -20.38 1.85
N GLN A 329 9.73 -21.71 2.03
CA GLN A 329 9.08 -22.27 3.22
C GLN A 329 9.88 -21.95 4.49
N ALA A 330 11.21 -22.05 4.42
CA ALA A 330 12.07 -21.64 5.53
C ALA A 330 11.89 -20.15 5.89
N LEU A 331 11.70 -19.28 4.89
CA LEU A 331 11.40 -17.86 5.17
C LEU A 331 10.05 -17.68 5.87
N VAL A 332 9.01 -18.43 5.46
CA VAL A 332 7.71 -18.42 6.15
C VAL A 332 7.87 -18.85 7.61
N ASP A 333 8.53 -19.98 7.84
CA ASP A 333 8.68 -20.57 9.17
C ASP A 333 9.44 -19.65 10.14
N ILE A 334 10.43 -18.91 9.63
CA ILE A 334 11.25 -18.00 10.43
C ILE A 334 10.56 -16.64 10.65
N GLY A 335 9.96 -16.08 9.61
CA GLY A 335 9.53 -14.69 9.63
C GLY A 335 8.05 -14.48 9.94
N TYR A 336 7.17 -15.38 9.50
CA TYR A 336 5.72 -15.14 9.51
C TYR A 336 4.88 -16.24 10.15
N GLY A 337 5.33 -17.51 10.12
CA GLY A 337 4.56 -18.65 10.61
C GLY A 337 3.17 -18.72 9.96
N SER A 338 2.11 -18.77 10.78
CA SER A 338 0.73 -18.82 10.30
C SER A 338 0.24 -17.54 9.60
N ALA A 339 1.00 -16.45 9.71
CA ALA A 339 0.73 -15.19 9.01
C ALA A 339 1.42 -15.09 7.64
N GLY A 340 2.01 -16.18 7.13
CA GLY A 340 2.68 -16.24 5.85
C GLY A 340 2.39 -17.52 5.07
N ARG A 341 2.54 -17.44 3.75
CA ARG A 341 2.50 -18.58 2.81
C ARG A 341 3.61 -18.41 1.80
N ALA A 342 4.38 -19.49 1.53
CA ALA A 342 5.36 -19.45 0.45
C ALA A 342 4.67 -19.17 -0.88
N SER A 343 5.20 -18.24 -1.68
CA SER A 343 4.50 -17.78 -2.88
C SER A 343 5.44 -17.58 -4.08
N CYS A 344 4.92 -17.94 -5.26
CA CYS A 344 5.49 -17.57 -6.55
C CYS A 344 4.71 -16.42 -7.23
N ASN A 345 3.72 -15.86 -6.53
CA ASN A 345 2.81 -14.85 -7.06
C ASN A 345 3.12 -13.45 -6.55
N LEU A 346 3.12 -12.49 -7.46
CA LEU A 346 3.03 -11.07 -7.16
C LEU A 346 1.58 -10.65 -6.86
N VAL A 347 0.62 -11.35 -7.47
CA VAL A 347 -0.83 -11.18 -7.27
C VAL A 347 -1.37 -12.46 -6.62
N PRO A 348 -1.34 -12.60 -5.27
CA PRO A 348 -1.76 -13.82 -4.59
C PRO A 348 -3.27 -13.91 -4.38
N ALA A 349 -3.99 -12.79 -4.46
CA ALA A 349 -5.43 -12.67 -4.25
C ALA A 349 -6.03 -11.52 -5.08
N PRO A 350 -7.34 -11.59 -5.43
CA PRO A 350 -8.24 -12.75 -5.31
C PRO A 350 -7.75 -13.98 -6.08
N GLU A 351 -8.16 -15.17 -5.65
CA GLU A 351 -7.69 -16.46 -6.22
C GLU A 351 -7.83 -16.55 -7.75
N MET A 352 -8.87 -15.93 -8.33
CA MET A 352 -9.10 -15.93 -9.77
C MET A 352 -8.00 -15.23 -10.58
N PHE A 353 -7.17 -14.38 -9.94
CA PHE A 353 -6.04 -13.68 -10.56
C PHE A 353 -4.69 -14.27 -10.16
N ALA A 354 -4.66 -15.21 -9.21
CA ALA A 354 -3.45 -15.86 -8.76
C ALA A 354 -2.99 -16.93 -9.75
N SER A 355 -1.70 -16.91 -10.12
CA SER A 355 -1.13 -17.96 -10.94
C SER A 355 -1.08 -19.28 -10.17
N PRO A 356 -1.43 -20.42 -10.78
CA PRO A 356 -1.25 -21.74 -10.18
C PRO A 356 0.23 -22.18 -10.12
N ASN A 357 1.17 -21.31 -10.56
CA ASN A 357 2.60 -21.62 -10.56
C ASN A 357 3.13 -21.79 -9.13
N THR A 358 3.72 -22.95 -8.86
CA THR A 358 4.40 -23.31 -7.62
C THR A 358 5.86 -23.72 -7.81
N ASP A 359 6.38 -23.58 -9.03
CA ASP A 359 7.72 -24.08 -9.40
C ASP A 359 8.85 -23.45 -8.57
N CYS A 360 8.63 -22.24 -8.03
CA CYS A 360 9.60 -21.51 -7.22
C CYS A 360 9.59 -21.90 -5.73
N ILE A 361 8.62 -22.68 -5.26
CA ILE A 361 8.48 -23.00 -3.82
C ILE A 361 9.64 -23.86 -3.33
N ALA A 362 9.98 -24.90 -4.09
CA ALA A 362 11.07 -25.77 -3.75
C ALA A 362 12.41 -25.13 -4.11
N GLN A 363 13.36 -25.12 -3.16
CA GLN A 363 14.75 -24.75 -3.42
C GLN A 363 15.40 -25.74 -4.36
N ASP A 364 16.13 -25.25 -5.38
CA ASP A 364 16.94 -26.06 -6.29
C ASP A 364 18.35 -25.47 -6.42
N MET A 365 19.19 -25.79 -5.45
CA MET A 365 20.56 -25.27 -5.39
C MET A 365 21.45 -25.83 -6.51
N ASP A 366 21.29 -27.10 -6.87
CA ASP A 366 22.08 -27.74 -7.91
C ASP A 366 21.71 -27.18 -9.30
N GLY A 367 20.42 -27.03 -9.57
CA GLY A 367 19.95 -26.39 -10.80
C GLY A 367 20.39 -24.92 -10.89
N ALA A 368 20.40 -24.18 -9.79
CA ALA A 368 20.91 -22.81 -9.75
C ALA A 368 22.41 -22.72 -10.07
N LYS A 369 23.23 -23.62 -9.51
CA LYS A 369 24.66 -23.71 -9.81
C LYS A 369 24.92 -24.01 -11.29
N ALA A 370 24.21 -25.00 -11.84
CA ALA A 370 24.32 -25.37 -13.24
C ALA A 370 23.93 -24.21 -14.19
N LEU A 371 22.92 -23.47 -13.81
CA LEU A 371 22.44 -22.34 -14.61
C LEU A 371 23.44 -21.16 -14.63
N LEU A 372 24.12 -20.89 -13.51
CA LEU A 372 25.22 -19.91 -13.47
C LEU A 372 26.41 -20.34 -14.33
N GLU A 373 26.75 -21.64 -14.32
CA GLU A 373 27.79 -22.19 -15.19
C GLU A 373 27.44 -22.05 -16.67
N GLU A 374 26.18 -22.36 -17.03
CA GLU A 374 25.67 -22.16 -18.40
C GLU A 374 25.69 -20.68 -18.80
N ALA A 375 25.51 -19.77 -17.85
CA ALA A 375 25.61 -18.32 -18.06
C ALA A 375 27.09 -17.84 -18.17
N GLY A 376 28.06 -18.73 -17.95
CA GLY A 376 29.48 -18.45 -18.02
C GLY A 376 30.11 -17.91 -16.73
N TRP A 377 29.36 -17.96 -15.62
CA TRP A 377 29.86 -17.59 -14.30
C TRP A 377 30.52 -18.81 -13.63
N THR A 378 31.85 -18.80 -13.48
CA THR A 378 32.64 -19.86 -12.87
C THR A 378 33.60 -19.29 -11.83
N ASP A 379 33.99 -20.07 -10.85
CA ASP A 379 35.05 -19.69 -9.92
C ASP A 379 36.42 -20.04 -10.59
N SER A 380 36.97 -19.06 -11.32
CA SER A 380 38.13 -19.28 -12.15
C SER A 380 39.46 -19.16 -11.38
N ASP A 381 39.48 -18.46 -10.26
CA ASP A 381 40.66 -18.25 -9.42
C ASP A 381 40.66 -19.06 -8.11
N GLY A 382 39.55 -19.74 -7.80
CA GLY A 382 39.42 -20.65 -6.67
C GLY A 382 39.19 -19.93 -5.32
N ASP A 383 38.73 -18.69 -5.34
CA ASP A 383 38.46 -17.91 -4.12
C ASP A 383 37.05 -18.12 -3.54
N GLY A 384 36.24 -18.94 -4.21
CA GLY A 384 34.88 -19.28 -3.83
C GLY A 384 33.81 -18.32 -4.37
N ILE A 385 34.21 -17.27 -5.09
CA ILE A 385 33.29 -16.31 -5.74
C ILE A 385 33.38 -16.54 -7.25
N ARG A 386 32.21 -16.65 -7.89
CA ARG A 386 32.17 -16.81 -9.36
C ARG A 386 32.57 -15.51 -10.04
N ASP A 387 33.26 -15.66 -11.16
CA ASP A 387 33.69 -14.56 -12.01
C ASP A 387 33.34 -14.82 -13.49
N LYS A 388 33.26 -13.75 -14.28
CA LYS A 388 33.08 -13.78 -15.72
C LYS A 388 33.70 -12.53 -16.34
N ASP A 389 34.55 -12.70 -17.36
CA ASP A 389 35.24 -11.61 -18.06
C ASP A 389 35.98 -10.64 -17.10
N GLY A 390 36.58 -11.18 -16.02
CA GLY A 390 37.33 -10.45 -15.02
C GLY A 390 36.47 -9.66 -14.02
N LYS A 391 35.15 -9.88 -14.01
CA LYS A 391 34.21 -9.31 -13.03
C LYS A 391 33.75 -10.38 -12.06
N LYS A 392 33.79 -10.09 -10.76
CA LYS A 392 33.21 -10.96 -9.73
C LYS A 392 31.69 -10.88 -9.74
N LEU A 393 31.05 -11.99 -9.43
CA LEU A 393 29.61 -12.05 -9.19
C LEU A 393 29.31 -11.50 -7.79
N SER A 394 29.24 -10.18 -7.70
CA SER A 394 29.07 -9.44 -6.45
C SER A 394 27.87 -8.51 -6.55
N MET A 395 27.09 -8.39 -5.47
CA MET A 395 25.86 -7.57 -5.44
C MET A 395 25.64 -6.92 -4.09
N VAL A 396 25.02 -5.73 -4.12
CA VAL A 396 24.46 -5.05 -2.95
C VAL A 396 22.98 -5.43 -2.81
N TYR A 397 22.64 -6.02 -1.67
CA TYR A 397 21.27 -6.41 -1.33
C TYR A 397 20.71 -5.45 -0.26
N GLN A 398 19.80 -4.58 -0.65
CA GLN A 398 19.25 -3.52 0.19
C GLN A 398 17.84 -3.86 0.69
N THR A 399 17.51 -3.43 1.91
CA THR A 399 16.15 -3.39 2.46
C THR A 399 16.04 -2.36 3.59
N SER A 400 14.84 -2.19 4.12
CA SER A 400 14.61 -1.35 5.31
C SER A 400 15.10 -2.00 6.60
N THR A 401 15.28 -1.21 7.65
CA THR A 401 15.56 -1.68 9.02
C THR A 401 14.33 -2.38 9.62
N ASN A 402 14.01 -3.55 9.13
CA ASN A 402 12.92 -4.42 9.59
C ASN A 402 13.52 -5.75 10.08
N PRO A 403 13.26 -6.21 11.32
CA PRO A 403 13.89 -7.43 11.85
C PRO A 403 13.66 -8.66 10.98
N VAL A 404 12.43 -8.91 10.53
CA VAL A 404 12.11 -10.07 9.67
C VAL A 404 12.88 -10.00 8.36
N ARG A 405 12.98 -8.81 7.74
CA ARG A 405 13.74 -8.63 6.50
C ARG A 405 15.24 -8.75 6.70
N GLN A 406 15.77 -8.30 7.83
CA GLN A 406 17.18 -8.48 8.17
C GLN A 406 17.51 -9.96 8.34
N ASP A 407 16.65 -10.75 9.00
CA ASP A 407 16.80 -12.20 9.10
C ASP A 407 16.75 -12.86 7.72
N PHE A 408 15.81 -12.44 6.86
CA PHE A 408 15.73 -12.92 5.48
C PHE A 408 16.99 -12.61 4.67
N GLN A 409 17.51 -11.38 4.79
CA GLN A 409 18.76 -11.01 4.12
C GLN A 409 19.93 -11.92 4.52
N VAL A 410 20.07 -12.21 5.81
CA VAL A 410 21.15 -13.06 6.32
C VAL A 410 21.06 -14.47 5.73
N ILE A 411 19.87 -15.05 5.69
CA ILE A 411 19.64 -16.41 5.21
C ILE A 411 19.79 -16.48 3.69
N ILE A 412 19.17 -15.54 2.96
CA ILE A 412 19.29 -15.49 1.49
C ILE A 412 20.73 -15.23 1.07
N LYS A 413 21.46 -14.35 1.78
CA LYS A 413 22.90 -14.18 1.57
C LYS A 413 23.67 -15.49 1.74
N ALA A 414 23.35 -16.30 2.76
CA ALA A 414 24.02 -17.58 2.96
C ALA A 414 23.78 -18.53 1.77
N TRP A 415 22.56 -18.62 1.25
CA TRP A 415 22.26 -19.42 0.06
C TRP A 415 22.94 -18.89 -1.20
N TRP A 416 22.95 -17.56 -1.40
CA TRP A 416 23.63 -16.97 -2.55
C TRP A 416 25.17 -17.10 -2.46
N ASN A 417 25.74 -17.02 -1.25
CA ASN A 417 27.17 -17.31 -1.07
C ASN A 417 27.49 -18.77 -1.43
N GLU A 418 26.60 -19.73 -1.15
CA GLU A 418 26.77 -21.12 -1.58
C GLU A 418 26.75 -21.28 -3.11
N LEU A 419 26.10 -20.36 -3.84
CA LEU A 419 26.17 -20.26 -5.30
C LEU A 419 27.48 -19.65 -5.80
N GLY A 420 28.33 -19.11 -4.93
CA GLY A 420 29.52 -18.34 -5.31
C GLY A 420 29.19 -16.87 -5.64
N VAL A 421 28.12 -16.30 -5.06
CA VAL A 421 27.77 -14.88 -5.18
C VAL A 421 28.25 -14.15 -3.95
N GLU A 422 29.06 -13.11 -4.10
CA GLU A 422 29.40 -12.22 -3.00
C GLU A 422 28.25 -11.22 -2.75
N VAL A 423 27.78 -11.12 -1.50
CA VAL A 423 26.64 -10.27 -1.17
C VAL A 423 26.99 -9.29 -0.06
N GLU A 424 26.87 -8.00 -0.36
CA GLU A 424 26.89 -6.92 0.62
C GLU A 424 25.46 -6.61 1.08
N LEU A 425 25.23 -6.59 2.40
CA LEU A 425 23.92 -6.22 2.97
C LEU A 425 23.89 -4.74 3.32
N LYS A 426 22.82 -4.06 2.87
CA LYS A 426 22.57 -2.65 3.18
C LYS A 426 21.18 -2.49 3.78
N ASN A 427 21.10 -1.85 4.95
CA ASN A 427 19.85 -1.58 5.66
C ASN A 427 19.65 -0.08 5.82
N ILE A 428 18.47 0.41 5.41
CA ILE A 428 18.10 1.82 5.43
C ILE A 428 16.96 2.00 6.43
N ASP A 429 16.97 3.09 7.18
CA ASP A 429 15.81 3.44 8.00
C ASP A 429 14.52 3.44 7.16
N ALA A 430 13.47 2.83 7.69
CA ALA A 430 12.26 2.59 6.92
C ALA A 430 11.57 3.89 6.46
N SER A 431 11.68 4.98 7.22
CA SER A 431 11.12 6.28 6.85
C SER A 431 11.90 6.95 5.71
N VAL A 432 13.19 6.64 5.57
CA VAL A 432 14.01 7.06 4.42
C VAL A 432 13.81 6.15 3.23
N PHE A 433 13.90 4.83 3.44
CA PHE A 433 13.74 3.83 2.36
C PHE A 433 12.42 4.00 1.61
N PHE A 434 11.30 4.13 2.34
CA PHE A 434 9.97 4.36 1.79
C PHE A 434 9.58 5.85 1.71
N GLY A 435 10.55 6.76 1.79
CA GLY A 435 10.31 8.20 1.70
C GLY A 435 10.18 8.67 0.25
N GLY A 436 9.45 9.77 0.04
CA GLY A 436 9.26 10.42 -1.26
C GLY A 436 10.32 11.49 -1.60
N ASP A 437 11.41 11.59 -0.84
CA ASP A 437 12.44 12.60 -1.06
C ASP A 437 13.32 12.28 -2.28
N ALA A 438 13.07 12.96 -3.40
CA ALA A 438 13.86 12.83 -4.62
C ALA A 438 15.35 13.21 -4.45
N GLY A 439 15.71 13.97 -3.41
CA GLY A 439 17.09 14.30 -3.05
C GLY A 439 17.83 13.18 -2.35
N SER A 440 17.12 12.26 -1.68
CA SER A 440 17.74 11.15 -0.95
C SER A 440 18.27 10.08 -1.91
N PRO A 441 19.53 9.61 -1.77
CA PRO A 441 20.06 8.49 -2.56
C PRO A 441 19.56 7.14 -2.07
N ASP A 442 18.89 7.07 -0.92
CA ASP A 442 18.57 5.84 -0.20
C ASP A 442 17.09 5.46 -0.26
N THR A 443 16.28 6.17 -1.08
CA THR A 443 14.90 5.75 -1.34
C THR A 443 14.88 4.54 -2.25
N PHE A 444 13.90 3.63 -2.05
CA PHE A 444 13.75 2.43 -2.88
C PHE A 444 13.50 2.77 -4.37
N GLN A 445 12.90 3.91 -4.68
CA GLN A 445 12.68 4.38 -6.05
C GLN A 445 13.98 4.73 -6.79
N LYS A 446 15.00 5.23 -6.08
CA LYS A 446 16.34 5.44 -6.65
C LYS A 446 17.03 4.12 -7.00
N PHE A 447 16.82 3.11 -6.19
CA PHE A 447 17.35 1.77 -6.36
C PHE A 447 18.86 1.74 -6.65
N TYR A 448 19.64 2.42 -5.80
CA TYR A 448 21.10 2.47 -5.93
C TYR A 448 21.77 1.24 -5.31
N SER A 449 21.16 0.07 -5.54
CA SER A 449 21.62 -1.27 -5.20
C SER A 449 21.26 -2.24 -6.34
N ASP A 450 21.79 -3.46 -6.31
CA ASP A 450 21.54 -4.47 -7.33
C ASP A 450 20.17 -5.13 -7.12
N VAL A 451 19.82 -5.40 -5.86
CA VAL A 451 18.53 -5.99 -5.49
C VAL A 451 17.96 -5.33 -4.24
N GLU A 452 16.64 -5.24 -4.16
CA GLU A 452 15.90 -4.72 -3.00
C GLU A 452 14.82 -5.67 -2.55
N MET A 453 14.57 -5.71 -1.23
CA MET A 453 13.48 -6.50 -0.65
C MET A 453 12.53 -5.63 0.14
N TYR A 454 11.24 -5.76 -0.16
CA TYR A 454 10.16 -5.15 0.61
C TYR A 454 8.82 -5.84 0.29
N ALA A 455 7.78 -5.52 1.03
CA ALA A 455 6.43 -5.94 0.69
C ALA A 455 5.62 -4.80 0.08
N ASN A 456 4.77 -5.13 -0.88
CA ASN A 456 3.81 -4.21 -1.45
C ASN A 456 2.48 -4.91 -1.70
N ASN A 457 1.42 -4.11 -1.87
CA ASN A 457 0.06 -4.54 -2.09
C ASN A 457 -0.65 -3.57 -3.06
N PHE A 458 -1.86 -3.93 -3.44
CA PHE A 458 -2.78 -3.02 -4.11
C PHE A 458 -4.12 -2.97 -3.38
N ASP A 459 -4.85 -1.88 -3.55
CA ASP A 459 -6.19 -1.70 -2.99
C ASP A 459 -7.24 -2.31 -3.89
N GLY A 460 -8.32 -2.82 -3.28
CA GLY A 460 -9.42 -3.46 -3.99
C GLY A 460 -9.07 -4.86 -4.47
N THR A 461 -9.89 -5.36 -5.38
CA THR A 461 -9.86 -6.75 -5.83
C THR A 461 -9.45 -6.92 -7.29
N ASP A 462 -9.18 -5.85 -8.02
CA ASP A 462 -8.73 -5.90 -9.41
C ASP A 462 -7.25 -5.51 -9.51
N PRO A 463 -6.37 -6.41 -10.01
CA PRO A 463 -4.93 -6.17 -10.03
C PRO A 463 -4.46 -5.29 -11.20
N GLU A 464 -5.34 -4.84 -12.11
CA GLU A 464 -4.96 -4.08 -13.31
C GLU A 464 -4.09 -2.85 -12.97
N PRO A 465 -4.46 -1.96 -12.02
CA PRO A 465 -3.63 -0.80 -11.70
C PRO A 465 -2.27 -1.17 -11.12
N TYR A 466 -2.20 -2.28 -10.39
CA TYR A 466 -0.97 -2.77 -9.80
C TYR A 466 -0.03 -3.37 -10.84
N LEU A 467 -0.57 -4.12 -11.80
CA LEU A 467 0.20 -4.65 -12.92
C LEU A 467 0.62 -3.52 -13.88
N ALA A 468 -0.18 -2.47 -14.02
CA ALA A 468 0.16 -1.28 -14.80
C ALA A 468 1.37 -0.50 -14.24
N GLN A 469 1.74 -0.70 -12.97
CA GLN A 469 2.94 -0.10 -12.39
C GLN A 469 4.23 -0.54 -13.09
N TYR A 470 4.24 -1.69 -13.76
CA TYR A 470 5.42 -2.23 -14.47
C TYR A 470 5.49 -1.84 -15.96
N LEU A 471 4.65 -0.90 -16.43
CA LEU A 471 4.75 -0.35 -17.78
C LEU A 471 6.06 0.39 -18.02
N CYS A 472 6.53 0.41 -19.27
CA CYS A 472 7.78 1.06 -19.64
C CYS A 472 7.80 2.57 -19.33
N ASP A 473 6.67 3.25 -19.46
CA ASP A 473 6.53 4.70 -19.18
C ASP A 473 6.45 5.04 -17.68
N LYS A 474 6.35 4.05 -16.79
CA LYS A 474 6.33 4.21 -15.33
C LYS A 474 7.72 4.10 -14.69
N ILE A 475 8.78 4.00 -15.47
CA ILE A 475 10.15 3.88 -14.95
C ILE A 475 10.55 5.19 -14.25
N PRO A 476 11.03 5.13 -12.98
CA PRO A 476 11.53 6.30 -12.27
C PRO A 476 12.85 6.81 -12.85
N GLY A 477 12.99 8.13 -12.91
CA GLY A 477 14.18 8.79 -13.38
C GLY A 477 14.21 10.28 -13.02
N PRO A 478 15.25 11.01 -13.41
CA PRO A 478 15.34 12.44 -13.13
C PRO A 478 14.17 13.27 -13.67
N ASP A 479 13.62 12.85 -14.81
CA ASP A 479 12.56 13.60 -15.52
C ASP A 479 11.21 13.58 -14.79
N ASN A 480 10.94 12.52 -13.98
CA ASN A 480 9.74 12.41 -13.18
C ASN A 480 10.04 12.49 -11.66
N GLN A 481 11.14 13.14 -11.27
CA GLN A 481 11.57 13.32 -9.88
C GLN A 481 11.70 11.99 -9.11
N TRP A 482 12.03 10.91 -9.81
CA TRP A 482 12.13 9.55 -9.29
C TRP A 482 10.80 8.98 -8.74
N GLN A 483 9.65 9.53 -9.13
CA GLN A 483 8.32 9.09 -8.66
C GLN A 483 7.66 8.04 -9.56
N GLY A 484 8.42 7.44 -10.49
CA GLY A 484 7.93 6.31 -11.28
C GLY A 484 7.70 5.07 -10.41
N GLU A 485 6.73 4.24 -10.81
CA GLU A 485 6.30 3.06 -10.05
C GLU A 485 7.06 1.78 -10.44
N ASN A 486 7.62 1.76 -11.66
CA ASN A 486 8.39 0.64 -12.22
C ASN A 486 9.86 0.68 -11.74
N ILE A 487 10.05 0.42 -10.43
CA ILE A 487 11.35 0.63 -9.78
C ILE A 487 12.45 -0.32 -10.26
N ASN A 488 12.12 -1.49 -10.79
CA ASN A 488 13.10 -2.44 -11.34
C ASN A 488 13.52 -2.12 -12.78
N ARG A 489 12.91 -1.11 -13.41
CA ARG A 489 13.17 -0.65 -14.79
C ARG A 489 12.94 -1.75 -15.83
N PHE A 490 12.03 -2.67 -15.54
CA PHE A 490 11.57 -3.64 -16.53
C PHE A 490 10.86 -2.92 -17.68
N CYS A 491 11.15 -3.31 -18.91
CA CYS A 491 10.45 -2.75 -20.06
C CYS A 491 10.33 -3.83 -21.15
N ASP A 492 9.09 -4.27 -21.37
CA ASP A 492 8.73 -5.24 -22.41
C ASP A 492 7.47 -4.77 -23.14
N PRO A 493 7.55 -4.40 -24.42
CA PRO A 493 6.39 -3.98 -25.19
C PRO A 493 5.25 -5.02 -25.27
N ALA A 494 5.56 -6.33 -25.11
CA ALA A 494 4.52 -7.37 -25.04
C ALA A 494 3.77 -7.32 -23.72
N TYR A 495 4.46 -6.98 -22.61
CA TYR A 495 3.84 -6.73 -21.32
C TYR A 495 2.89 -5.50 -21.40
N ASP A 496 3.39 -4.39 -21.93
CA ASP A 496 2.61 -3.15 -22.09
C ASP A 496 1.33 -3.40 -22.93
N ALA A 497 1.45 -4.15 -24.04
CA ALA A 497 0.30 -4.50 -24.88
C ALA A 497 -0.73 -5.36 -24.11
N LEU A 498 -0.27 -6.28 -23.27
CA LEU A 498 -1.14 -7.16 -22.50
C LEU A 498 -1.84 -6.41 -21.34
N VAL A 499 -1.16 -5.44 -20.70
CA VAL A 499 -1.81 -4.52 -19.75
C VAL A 499 -2.90 -3.71 -20.44
N ALA A 500 -2.62 -3.18 -21.64
CA ALA A 500 -3.62 -2.44 -22.42
C ALA A 500 -4.81 -3.32 -22.85
N GLU A 501 -4.63 -4.64 -23.02
CA GLU A 501 -5.69 -5.61 -23.23
C GLU A 501 -6.50 -5.84 -21.95
N LEU A 502 -5.83 -6.06 -20.81
CA LEU A 502 -6.49 -6.21 -19.51
C LEU A 502 -7.41 -5.03 -19.19
N ALA A 503 -6.94 -3.82 -19.45
CA ALA A 503 -7.70 -2.59 -19.21
C ALA A 503 -9.02 -2.50 -19.98
N LYS A 504 -9.18 -3.24 -21.08
CA LYS A 504 -10.38 -3.23 -21.94
C LYS A 504 -11.23 -4.48 -21.80
N THR A 505 -10.71 -5.53 -21.14
CA THR A 505 -11.38 -6.83 -21.05
C THR A 505 -12.42 -6.81 -19.93
N SER A 506 -13.70 -7.00 -20.24
CA SER A 506 -14.81 -7.02 -19.27
C SER A 506 -15.15 -8.41 -18.74
N ASP A 507 -14.85 -9.47 -19.50
CA ASP A 507 -15.08 -10.85 -19.06
C ASP A 507 -14.09 -11.20 -17.93
N MET A 508 -14.62 -11.53 -16.75
CA MET A 508 -13.81 -11.78 -15.56
C MET A 508 -12.89 -12.99 -15.69
N ALA A 509 -13.30 -14.02 -16.46
CA ALA A 509 -12.47 -15.21 -16.67
C ALA A 509 -11.29 -14.88 -17.61
N GLU A 510 -11.51 -14.08 -18.65
CA GLU A 510 -10.43 -13.60 -19.52
C GLU A 510 -9.53 -12.61 -18.78
N ARG A 511 -10.07 -11.70 -17.96
CA ARG A 511 -9.25 -10.84 -17.07
C ARG A 511 -8.33 -11.67 -16.19
N GLY A 512 -8.86 -12.76 -15.60
CA GLY A 512 -8.08 -13.69 -14.79
C GLY A 512 -6.90 -14.27 -15.55
N LYS A 513 -7.12 -14.76 -16.77
CA LYS A 513 -6.05 -15.32 -17.62
C LYS A 513 -4.98 -14.29 -17.96
N ILE A 514 -5.39 -13.08 -18.33
CA ILE A 514 -4.46 -11.99 -18.68
C ILE A 514 -3.65 -11.58 -17.46
N ALA A 515 -4.28 -11.39 -16.30
CA ALA A 515 -3.58 -11.01 -15.07
C ALA A 515 -2.59 -12.09 -14.60
N ILE A 516 -2.97 -13.38 -14.67
CA ILE A 516 -2.08 -14.52 -14.43
C ILE A 516 -0.88 -14.45 -15.37
N ARG A 517 -1.11 -14.22 -16.69
CA ARG A 517 -0.02 -14.14 -17.66
C ARG A 517 0.92 -12.98 -17.36
N LEU A 518 0.41 -11.80 -17.04
CA LEU A 518 1.22 -10.64 -16.63
C LEU A 518 2.05 -10.92 -15.38
N ASN A 519 1.42 -11.53 -14.35
CA ASN A 519 2.13 -11.97 -13.15
C ASN A 519 3.29 -12.93 -13.50
N GLU A 520 3.06 -13.92 -14.39
CA GLU A 520 4.09 -14.88 -14.81
C GLU A 520 5.22 -14.24 -15.63
N MET A 521 4.92 -13.24 -16.45
CA MET A 521 5.95 -12.49 -17.19
C MET A 521 6.95 -11.82 -16.24
N LEU A 522 6.50 -11.29 -15.10
CA LEU A 522 7.36 -10.65 -14.10
C LEU A 522 8.09 -11.67 -13.23
N THR A 523 7.42 -12.77 -12.82
CA THR A 523 7.89 -13.65 -11.75
C THR A 523 8.53 -14.95 -12.23
N LYS A 524 8.14 -15.43 -13.42
CA LYS A 524 8.55 -16.72 -13.98
C LYS A 524 9.36 -16.58 -15.27
N ASP A 525 8.92 -15.71 -16.19
CA ASP A 525 9.58 -15.60 -17.50
C ASP A 525 10.78 -14.66 -17.46
N SER A 526 10.70 -13.54 -16.70
CA SER A 526 11.79 -12.57 -16.59
C SER A 526 12.54 -12.61 -15.26
N TYR A 527 11.92 -13.10 -14.20
CA TYR A 527 12.46 -13.06 -12.82
C TYR A 527 12.90 -11.65 -12.38
N VAL A 528 12.25 -10.60 -12.88
CA VAL A 528 12.53 -9.23 -12.42
C VAL A 528 11.91 -8.96 -11.06
N VAL A 529 10.83 -9.67 -10.72
CA VAL A 529 10.25 -9.75 -9.38
C VAL A 529 10.35 -11.19 -8.89
N VAL A 530 10.89 -11.38 -7.71
CA VAL A 530 11.03 -12.69 -7.04
C VAL A 530 10.14 -12.70 -5.80
N PRO A 531 8.89 -13.19 -5.89
CA PRO A 531 8.01 -13.34 -4.73
C PRO A 531 8.60 -14.33 -3.73
N LEU A 532 8.45 -14.02 -2.45
CA LEU A 532 8.94 -14.82 -1.33
C LEU A 532 7.77 -15.38 -0.51
N VAL A 533 6.98 -14.47 0.05
CA VAL A 533 5.90 -14.78 0.99
C VAL A 533 4.66 -13.94 0.65
N ASP A 534 3.54 -14.62 0.39
CA ASP A 534 2.21 -14.05 0.56
C ASP A 534 2.01 -13.88 2.06
N ARG A 535 2.08 -12.65 2.55
CA ARG A 535 2.00 -12.37 3.97
C ARG A 535 0.68 -11.71 4.34
N GLY A 536 0.13 -12.12 5.47
CA GLY A 536 -0.99 -11.42 6.07
C GLY A 536 -0.59 -10.00 6.51
N ARG A 537 -1.54 -9.08 6.50
CA ARG A 537 -1.44 -7.89 7.33
C ARG A 537 -1.49 -8.34 8.79
N LEU A 538 -0.47 -8.00 9.56
CA LEU A 538 -0.37 -8.34 10.97
C LEU A 538 -0.27 -7.06 11.77
N SER A 539 -1.28 -6.77 12.59
CA SER A 539 -1.34 -5.61 13.46
C SER A 539 -1.75 -6.02 14.87
N ALA A 540 -1.55 -5.17 15.85
CA ALA A 540 -1.95 -5.47 17.23
C ALA A 540 -2.94 -4.42 17.74
N ALA A 541 -4.00 -4.88 18.41
CA ALA A 541 -4.99 -4.01 19.03
C ALA A 541 -5.11 -4.33 20.52
N SER A 542 -5.18 -3.29 21.36
CA SER A 542 -5.45 -3.43 22.80
C SER A 542 -6.86 -3.97 23.04
N ASN A 543 -7.02 -4.80 24.08
CA ASN A 543 -8.33 -5.25 24.53
C ASN A 543 -9.26 -4.11 24.98
N THR A 544 -8.73 -2.91 25.18
CA THR A 544 -9.51 -1.71 25.53
C THR A 544 -9.96 -0.90 24.31
N LEU A 545 -9.56 -1.30 23.10
CA LEU A 545 -9.94 -0.68 21.84
C LEU A 545 -10.96 -1.57 21.12
N GLY A 546 -12.19 -1.08 20.99
CA GLY A 546 -13.27 -1.75 20.26
C GLY A 546 -13.50 -1.15 18.88
N GLY A 547 -14.24 -1.86 18.02
CA GLY A 547 -14.64 -1.40 16.70
C GLY A 547 -13.57 -1.56 15.61
N VAL A 548 -12.40 -2.07 15.93
CA VAL A 548 -11.33 -2.31 14.93
C VAL A 548 -11.71 -3.46 14.00
N VAL A 549 -11.73 -3.17 12.71
CA VAL A 549 -11.94 -4.17 11.65
C VAL A 549 -10.76 -4.12 10.69
N LEU A 550 -9.92 -5.17 10.70
CA LEU A 550 -8.78 -5.25 9.80
C LEU A 550 -9.26 -5.30 8.34
N ASN A 551 -8.70 -4.46 7.50
CA ASN A 551 -8.97 -4.43 6.06
C ASN A 551 -7.70 -4.81 5.28
N THR A 552 -7.82 -5.77 4.38
CA THR A 552 -6.73 -6.21 3.52
C THR A 552 -6.86 -5.68 2.08
N TRP A 553 -7.93 -4.94 1.78
CA TRP A 553 -8.29 -4.44 0.44
C TRP A 553 -8.22 -2.91 0.33
N ASP A 554 -8.07 -2.22 1.46
CA ASP A 554 -7.91 -0.76 1.58
C ASP A 554 -6.96 -0.50 2.77
N THR A 555 -6.92 0.71 3.29
CA THR A 555 -6.13 1.04 4.49
C THR A 555 -6.65 0.30 5.73
N GLU A 556 -5.76 -0.06 6.65
CA GLU A 556 -6.15 -0.71 7.92
C GLU A 556 -6.93 0.24 8.83
N LEU A 557 -6.70 1.55 8.71
CA LEU A 557 -7.36 2.58 9.51
C LEU A 557 -8.70 3.06 8.89
N TRP A 558 -9.19 2.39 7.85
CA TRP A 558 -10.36 2.73 7.05
C TRP A 558 -11.65 3.00 7.85
N ASN A 559 -11.78 2.37 9.03
CA ASN A 559 -12.94 2.50 9.91
C ASN A 559 -12.61 3.13 11.27
N ALA A 560 -11.52 3.92 11.36
CA ALA A 560 -11.10 4.55 12.62
C ALA A 560 -12.18 5.47 13.23
N GLN A 561 -13.13 5.97 12.44
CA GLN A 561 -14.30 6.70 12.92
C GLN A 561 -15.25 5.84 13.76
N ASP A 562 -15.19 4.52 13.62
CA ASP A 562 -16.02 3.54 14.34
C ASP A 562 -15.35 2.96 15.59
N TRP A 563 -14.10 3.31 15.82
CA TRP A 563 -13.36 2.86 16.99
C TRP A 563 -13.88 3.50 18.26
N PHE A 564 -13.91 2.75 19.35
CA PHE A 564 -14.41 3.20 20.64
C PHE A 564 -13.64 2.59 21.80
N ARG A 565 -13.76 3.20 23.00
CA ARG A 565 -13.16 2.65 24.22
C ARG A 565 -14.06 1.57 24.82
N VAL A 566 -13.55 0.36 24.95
CA VAL A 566 -14.23 -0.72 25.66
C VAL A 566 -14.25 -0.39 27.16
N LYS A 567 -15.45 -0.38 27.75
CA LYS A 567 -15.69 -0.04 29.17
C LYS A 567 -15.62 -1.25 30.07
#